data_ecce88b7d3f2b6165ea52415cb0f9334
#
_entry.id   ecce88b7d3f2b6165ea52415cb0f9334
#
_cell.length_a   1.000
_cell.length_b   1.000
_cell.length_c   1.000
_cell.angle_alpha   90.00
_cell.angle_beta   90.00
_cell.angle_gamma   90.00
#
_symmetry.space_group_name_H-M   'P 1'
#
loop_
_entity.id
_entity.type
_entity.pdbx_description
1 polymer ?
#
loop_
_entity_poly.entity_id
_entity_poly.type
_entity_poly.pdbx_seq_one_letter_code
_entity_poly.pdbx_strand_id
1 'polypeptide(L)'
;MAFPTHIVAAAGYVFDQDGNILLIKTPHRGWDCTGGQVEVGENLEEAVLREIMEESGITARVKCLCGVYSNVWQYTFYDGVTPVPTKVMLDFICEYVSGDCRTSEESSEVMWVPKGQALDYVTAPAMRYRIEKALNFTGQVNYAAYITKPEFCVLTERTI
;
A
#
# COMPACT_ATOMS: atom_id res chain seq x y z
N MET A 1 -24.91 20.58 5.41
CA MET A 1 -24.28 20.05 4.19
C MET A 1 -23.39 18.87 4.59
N ALA A 2 -23.51 17.74 3.92
CA ALA A 2 -22.63 16.61 4.13
C ALA A 2 -21.57 16.59 3.03
N PHE A 3 -20.30 16.46 3.40
CA PHE A 3 -19.22 16.26 2.43
C PHE A 3 -19.18 14.78 1.98
N PRO A 4 -18.78 14.51 0.73
CA PRO A 4 -18.50 13.14 0.29
C PRO A 4 -17.44 12.50 1.19
N THR A 5 -17.69 11.27 1.64
CA THR A 5 -16.74 10.54 2.47
C THR A 5 -15.91 9.61 1.59
N HIS A 6 -14.59 9.71 1.71
CA HIS A 6 -13.62 8.81 1.09
C HIS A 6 -12.65 8.30 2.15
N ILE A 7 -12.16 7.06 1.97
CA ILE A 7 -10.99 6.60 2.71
C ILE A 7 -9.76 7.03 1.93
N VAL A 8 -8.86 7.75 2.57
CA VAL A 8 -7.53 8.05 2.05
C VAL A 8 -6.54 7.11 2.72
N ALA A 9 -5.74 6.40 1.93
CA ALA A 9 -4.71 5.49 2.42
C ALA A 9 -3.36 5.82 1.78
N ALA A 10 -2.29 5.59 2.52
CA ALA A 10 -0.92 5.74 2.05
C ALA A 10 -0.19 4.40 2.19
N ALA A 11 0.49 3.97 1.13
CA ALA A 11 1.27 2.74 1.12
C ALA A 11 2.74 3.05 0.85
N GLY A 12 3.65 2.32 1.52
CA GLY A 12 5.09 2.48 1.39
C GLY A 12 5.76 1.21 0.85
N TYR A 13 6.43 1.34 -0.27
CA TYR A 13 7.33 0.33 -0.81
C TYR A 13 8.74 0.66 -0.36
N VAL A 14 9.19 0.00 0.71
CA VAL A 14 10.49 0.28 1.33
C VAL A 14 11.55 -0.61 0.70
N PHE A 15 12.60 0.01 0.20
CA PHE A 15 13.75 -0.68 -0.37
C PHE A 15 14.99 -0.48 0.52
N ASP A 16 15.76 -1.54 0.69
CA ASP A 16 17.08 -1.47 1.32
C ASP A 16 18.19 -1.19 0.30
N GLN A 17 19.43 -1.10 0.76
CA GLN A 17 20.59 -0.81 -0.10
C GLN A 17 20.94 -1.96 -1.05
N ASP A 18 20.50 -3.17 -0.73
CA ASP A 18 20.76 -4.37 -1.53
C ASP A 18 19.67 -4.64 -2.58
N GLY A 19 18.66 -3.75 -2.66
CA GLY A 19 17.54 -3.87 -3.59
C GLY A 19 16.47 -4.86 -3.14
N ASN A 20 16.38 -5.16 -1.84
CA ASN A 20 15.28 -5.92 -1.27
C ASN A 20 14.10 -4.99 -0.98
N ILE A 21 12.92 -5.52 -1.07
CA ILE A 21 11.67 -4.84 -0.69
C ILE A 21 11.13 -5.43 0.62
N LEU A 22 10.64 -4.56 1.48
CA LEU A 22 9.98 -4.94 2.71
C LEU A 22 8.57 -5.45 2.43
N LEU A 23 8.27 -6.67 2.87
CA LEU A 23 6.93 -7.23 2.81
C LEU A 23 6.45 -7.62 4.21
N ILE A 24 5.16 -7.47 4.42
CA ILE A 24 4.45 -7.89 5.62
C ILE A 24 3.35 -8.89 5.25
N LYS A 25 3.02 -9.78 6.17
CA LYS A 25 1.90 -10.71 5.99
C LYS A 25 0.72 -10.29 6.84
N THR A 26 -0.34 -9.90 6.16
CA THR A 26 -1.58 -9.42 6.80
C THR A 26 -2.61 -10.55 6.94
N PRO A 27 -3.53 -10.49 7.93
CA PRO A 27 -4.53 -11.55 8.14
C PRO A 27 -5.49 -11.78 6.97
N HIS A 28 -5.79 -10.72 6.20
CA HIS A 28 -6.87 -10.77 5.20
C HIS A 28 -6.40 -10.87 3.76
N ARG A 29 -5.17 -10.39 3.47
CA ARG A 29 -4.65 -10.31 2.08
C ARG A 29 -3.41 -11.17 1.85
N GLY A 30 -2.85 -11.75 2.90
CA GLY A 30 -1.56 -12.41 2.82
C GLY A 30 -0.41 -11.40 2.74
N TRP A 31 0.57 -11.67 1.90
CA TRP A 31 1.73 -10.79 1.73
C TRP A 31 1.38 -9.50 0.99
N ASP A 32 1.86 -8.39 1.51
CA ASP A 32 1.60 -7.03 1.03
C ASP A 32 2.78 -6.10 1.37
N CYS A 33 2.74 -4.87 0.87
CA CYS A 33 3.57 -3.78 1.36
C CYS A 33 2.97 -3.20 2.65
N THR A 34 3.72 -2.32 3.31
CA THR A 34 3.24 -1.55 4.47
C THR A 34 2.30 -0.42 4.03
N GLY A 35 1.35 -0.07 4.87
CA GLY A 35 0.46 1.07 4.64
C GLY A 35 -0.89 0.93 5.32
N GLY A 36 -1.58 2.04 5.42
CA GLY A 36 -2.88 2.11 6.07
C GLY A 36 -3.59 3.42 5.82
N GLN A 37 -4.61 3.67 6.63
CA GLN A 37 -5.43 4.87 6.49
C GLN A 37 -4.67 6.11 6.99
N VAL A 38 -4.85 7.21 6.26
CA VAL A 38 -4.39 8.53 6.71
C VAL A 38 -5.37 9.05 7.75
N GLU A 39 -4.87 9.37 8.93
CA GLU A 39 -5.68 9.88 10.03
C GLU A 39 -5.97 11.38 9.88
N VAL A 40 -7.04 11.83 10.52
CA VAL A 40 -7.41 13.25 10.53
C VAL A 40 -6.31 14.08 11.20
N GLY A 41 -5.82 15.09 10.50
CA GLY A 41 -4.73 15.96 10.96
C GLY A 41 -3.32 15.49 10.59
N GLU A 42 -3.20 14.34 9.94
CA GLU A 42 -1.95 13.75 9.48
C GLU A 42 -1.75 14.03 7.99
N ASN A 43 -0.55 14.37 7.57
CA ASN A 43 -0.23 14.44 6.14
C ASN A 43 0.12 13.05 5.59
N LEU A 44 0.19 12.93 4.26
CA LEU A 44 0.39 11.63 3.60
C LEU A 44 1.72 10.96 3.93
N GLU A 45 2.80 11.74 4.05
CA GLU A 45 4.12 11.21 4.36
C GLU A 45 4.23 10.80 5.84
N GLU A 46 3.62 11.56 6.75
CA GLU A 46 3.50 11.18 8.16
C GLU A 46 2.76 9.85 8.30
N ALA A 47 1.64 9.70 7.59
CA ALA A 47 0.84 8.48 7.62
C ALA A 47 1.65 7.26 7.16
N VAL A 48 2.28 7.34 6.00
CA VAL A 48 3.03 6.19 5.46
C VAL A 48 4.21 5.80 6.34
N LEU A 49 4.93 6.78 6.91
CA LEU A 49 6.06 6.51 7.79
C LEU A 49 5.62 5.92 9.14
N ARG A 50 4.49 6.38 9.68
CA ARG A 50 3.88 5.79 10.88
C ARG A 50 3.48 4.34 10.64
N GLU A 51 2.77 4.05 9.55
CA GLU A 51 2.34 2.69 9.19
C GLU A 51 3.54 1.75 8.97
N ILE A 52 4.58 2.19 8.28
CA ILE A 52 5.81 1.40 8.10
C ILE A 52 6.38 1.00 9.46
N MET A 53 6.50 1.95 10.40
CA MET A 53 7.03 1.69 11.73
C MET A 53 6.11 0.74 12.53
N GLU A 54 4.81 0.99 12.54
CA GLU A 54 3.84 0.20 13.31
C GLU A 54 3.77 -1.25 12.83
N GLU A 55 3.72 -1.46 11.51
CA GLU A 55 3.55 -2.78 10.92
C GLU A 55 4.86 -3.59 10.83
N SER A 56 6.01 -2.95 10.78
CA SER A 56 7.28 -3.65 10.50
C SER A 56 8.42 -3.40 11.47
N GLY A 57 8.36 -2.35 12.28
CA GLY A 57 9.48 -1.91 13.13
C GLY A 57 10.59 -1.18 12.38
N ILE A 58 10.42 -0.90 11.11
CA ILE A 58 11.42 -0.25 10.25
C ILE A 58 11.20 1.27 10.26
N THR A 59 12.32 2.00 10.40
CA THR A 59 12.36 3.44 10.14
C THR A 59 12.75 3.64 8.68
N ALA A 60 11.93 4.39 7.96
CA ALA A 60 12.14 4.70 6.55
C ALA A 60 12.08 6.20 6.31
N ARG A 61 12.46 6.62 5.12
CA ARG A 61 12.21 7.97 4.59
C ARG A 61 11.52 7.88 3.25
N VAL A 62 10.62 8.82 2.98
CA VAL A 62 9.95 8.93 1.68
C VAL A 62 10.93 9.44 0.64
N LYS A 63 10.98 8.75 -0.50
CA LYS A 63 11.77 9.18 -1.66
C LYS A 63 10.91 9.91 -2.68
N CYS A 64 9.79 9.32 -3.09
CA CYS A 64 8.87 9.93 -4.05
C CYS A 64 7.51 9.24 -4.05
N LEU A 65 6.51 9.97 -4.55
CA LEU A 65 5.22 9.40 -4.91
C LEU A 65 5.38 8.59 -6.21
N CYS A 66 4.87 7.37 -6.25
CA CYS A 66 4.96 6.50 -7.42
C CYS A 66 3.60 6.07 -7.98
N GLY A 67 2.52 6.21 -7.22
CA GLY A 67 1.21 5.84 -7.69
C GLY A 67 0.08 6.56 -6.98
N VAL A 68 -1.00 6.80 -7.72
CA VAL A 68 -2.28 7.33 -7.22
C VAL A 68 -3.39 6.44 -7.76
N TYR A 69 -4.15 5.85 -6.87
CA TYR A 69 -5.16 4.86 -7.23
C TYR A 69 -6.50 5.17 -6.59
N SER A 70 -7.58 4.89 -7.33
CA SER A 70 -8.94 4.91 -6.79
C SER A 70 -9.54 3.52 -6.88
N ASN A 71 -9.90 2.93 -5.74
CA ASN A 71 -10.78 1.78 -5.72
C ASN A 71 -12.22 2.30 -5.60
N VAL A 72 -12.93 2.28 -6.72
CA VAL A 72 -14.28 2.86 -6.81
C VAL A 72 -15.39 1.87 -6.46
N TRP A 73 -15.02 0.64 -6.13
CA TRP A 73 -15.98 -0.36 -5.67
C TRP A 73 -16.47 -0.03 -4.26
N GLN A 74 -17.78 0.09 -4.10
CA GLN A 74 -18.42 0.24 -2.81
C GLN A 74 -18.84 -1.13 -2.29
N TYR A 75 -18.47 -1.44 -1.06
CA TYR A 75 -18.75 -2.74 -0.46
C TYR A 75 -19.02 -2.60 1.04
N THR A 76 -19.37 -3.71 1.66
CA THR A 76 -19.57 -3.79 3.10
C THR A 76 -18.29 -4.34 3.74
N PHE A 77 -17.88 -3.74 4.85
CA PHE A 77 -16.71 -4.17 5.61
C PHE A 77 -16.88 -5.62 6.15
N TYR A 78 -15.83 -6.16 6.76
CA TYR A 78 -15.85 -7.53 7.29
C TYR A 78 -16.89 -7.78 8.37
N ASP A 79 -17.43 -6.74 9.01
CA ASP A 79 -18.54 -6.81 9.96
C ASP A 79 -19.89 -7.08 9.29
N GLY A 80 -19.96 -7.05 7.96
CA GLY A 80 -21.15 -7.28 7.16
C GLY A 80 -22.17 -6.14 7.18
N VAL A 81 -21.86 -5.01 7.84
CA VAL A 81 -22.81 -3.91 8.06
C VAL A 81 -22.25 -2.55 7.62
N THR A 82 -21.00 -2.26 7.93
CA THR A 82 -20.40 -0.95 7.68
C THR A 82 -20.12 -0.74 6.18
N PRO A 83 -20.74 0.26 5.52
CA PRO A 83 -20.44 0.54 4.12
C PRO A 83 -19.02 1.11 4.00
N VAL A 84 -18.23 0.56 3.08
CA VAL A 84 -16.88 1.06 2.76
C VAL A 84 -16.97 1.95 1.54
N PRO A 85 -16.61 3.24 1.67
CA PRO A 85 -16.68 4.18 0.55
C PRO A 85 -15.50 3.97 -0.41
N THR A 86 -15.49 4.76 -1.50
CA THR A 86 -14.34 4.87 -2.40
C THR A 86 -13.05 5.11 -1.63
N LYS A 87 -12.00 4.36 -1.98
CA LYS A 87 -10.66 4.55 -1.44
C LYS A 87 -9.78 5.28 -2.44
N VAL A 88 -9.07 6.27 -1.95
CA VAL A 88 -7.97 6.92 -2.67
C VAL A 88 -6.66 6.47 -2.01
N MET A 89 -5.78 5.86 -2.79
CA MET A 89 -4.51 5.34 -2.30
C MET A 89 -3.35 6.08 -2.95
N LEU A 90 -2.42 6.54 -2.11
CA LEU A 90 -1.18 7.21 -2.51
C LEU A 90 -0.03 6.26 -2.19
N ASP A 91 0.68 5.83 -3.21
CA ASP A 91 1.78 4.88 -3.09
C ASP A 91 3.12 5.59 -3.19
N PHE A 92 3.97 5.37 -2.20
CA PHE A 92 5.30 5.99 -2.09
C PHE A 92 6.40 4.96 -2.18
N ILE A 93 7.48 5.31 -2.89
CA ILE A 93 8.75 4.64 -2.76
C ILE A 93 9.48 5.23 -1.55
N CYS A 94 9.90 4.35 -0.66
CA CYS A 94 10.59 4.71 0.57
C CYS A 94 11.95 4.00 0.63
N GLU A 95 12.88 4.58 1.39
CA GLU A 95 14.20 4.03 1.61
C GLU A 95 14.38 3.65 3.08
N TYR A 96 14.97 2.50 3.32
CA TYR A 96 15.35 2.05 4.67
C TYR A 96 16.35 3.01 5.31
N VAL A 97 16.12 3.34 6.57
CA VAL A 97 17.03 4.15 7.38
C VAL A 97 17.62 3.31 8.50
N SER A 98 16.78 2.65 9.29
CA SER A 98 17.22 1.85 10.44
C SER A 98 16.10 0.93 10.93
N GLY A 99 16.40 0.13 11.93
CA GLY A 99 15.47 -0.78 12.59
C GLY A 99 15.58 -2.21 12.10
N ASP A 100 14.93 -3.11 12.83
CA ASP A 100 14.88 -4.54 12.54
C ASP A 100 13.43 -4.96 12.33
N CYS A 101 13.23 -5.95 11.45
CA CYS A 101 11.89 -6.49 11.18
C CYS A 101 11.25 -7.01 12.47
N ARG A 102 10.03 -6.55 12.72
CA ARG A 102 9.25 -6.83 13.90
C ARG A 102 7.79 -7.00 13.54
N THR A 103 7.18 -8.09 14.02
CA THR A 103 5.74 -8.33 13.84
C THR A 103 4.90 -7.38 14.70
N SER A 104 3.62 -7.27 14.36
CA SER A 104 2.63 -6.49 15.09
C SER A 104 1.30 -7.24 15.14
N GLU A 105 0.27 -6.65 15.71
CA GLU A 105 -1.09 -7.22 15.66
C GLU A 105 -1.64 -7.29 14.23
N GLU A 106 -1.16 -6.41 13.34
CA GLU A 106 -1.59 -6.32 11.95
C GLU A 106 -0.66 -7.07 10.98
N SER A 107 0.52 -7.48 11.41
CA SER A 107 1.50 -8.20 10.61
C SER A 107 2.06 -9.42 11.34
N SER A 108 1.69 -10.61 10.89
CA SER A 108 2.13 -11.89 11.48
C SER A 108 3.54 -12.29 11.07
N GLU A 109 4.02 -11.80 9.94
CA GLU A 109 5.37 -12.00 9.43
C GLU A 109 5.85 -10.69 8.76
N VAL A 110 7.14 -10.41 8.87
CA VAL A 110 7.80 -9.24 8.27
C VAL A 110 9.14 -9.69 7.73
N MET A 111 9.44 -9.40 6.47
CA MET A 111 10.72 -9.79 5.89
C MET A 111 11.16 -8.91 4.72
N TRP A 112 12.46 -8.91 4.49
CA TRP A 112 13.08 -8.40 3.28
C TRP A 112 13.08 -9.48 2.20
N VAL A 113 12.62 -9.14 1.01
CA VAL A 113 12.54 -10.04 -0.15
C VAL A 113 13.27 -9.41 -1.32
N PRO A 114 14.12 -10.14 -2.04
CA PRO A 114 14.70 -9.63 -3.28
C PRO A 114 13.59 -9.12 -4.21
N LYS A 115 13.72 -7.90 -4.72
CA LYS A 115 12.65 -7.28 -5.54
C LYS A 115 12.17 -8.14 -6.70
N GLY A 116 13.06 -8.94 -7.29
CA GLY A 116 12.72 -9.87 -8.36
C GLY A 116 11.83 -11.05 -7.93
N GLN A 117 11.70 -11.29 -6.63
CA GLN A 117 10.87 -12.36 -6.06
C GLN A 117 9.58 -11.84 -5.39
N ALA A 118 9.41 -10.52 -5.28
CA ALA A 118 8.29 -9.93 -4.56
C ALA A 118 6.92 -10.42 -5.07
N LEU A 119 6.76 -10.54 -6.38
CA LEU A 119 5.52 -10.99 -7.00
C LEU A 119 5.23 -12.50 -6.81
N ASP A 120 6.20 -13.28 -6.33
CA ASP A 120 5.96 -14.68 -5.95
C ASP A 120 5.22 -14.78 -4.61
N TYR A 121 5.34 -13.76 -3.76
CA TYR A 121 4.69 -13.68 -2.46
C TYR A 121 3.32 -13.01 -2.51
N VAL A 122 3.20 -11.92 -3.26
CA VAL A 122 1.99 -11.09 -3.28
C VAL A 122 1.00 -11.65 -4.29
N THR A 123 -0.10 -12.20 -3.79
CA THR A 123 -1.11 -12.91 -4.60
C THR A 123 -2.43 -12.17 -4.74
N ALA A 124 -2.77 -11.24 -3.82
CA ALA A 124 -3.98 -10.43 -3.92
C ALA A 124 -3.92 -9.54 -5.17
N PRO A 125 -4.86 -9.64 -6.12
CA PRO A 125 -4.72 -9.04 -7.45
C PRO A 125 -4.47 -7.54 -7.46
N ALA A 126 -5.19 -6.78 -6.64
CA ALA A 126 -5.01 -5.32 -6.57
C ALA A 126 -3.64 -4.95 -5.97
N MET A 127 -3.17 -5.70 -4.96
CA MET A 127 -1.87 -5.47 -4.34
C MET A 127 -0.74 -5.84 -5.30
N ARG A 128 -0.86 -6.99 -5.96
CA ARG A 128 0.07 -7.44 -6.98
C ARG A 128 0.21 -6.41 -8.12
N TYR A 129 -0.90 -5.87 -8.61
CA TYR A 129 -0.91 -4.83 -9.63
C TYR A 129 -0.13 -3.57 -9.18
N ARG A 130 -0.39 -3.08 -7.98
CA ARG A 130 0.25 -1.87 -7.46
C ARG A 130 1.74 -2.07 -7.16
N ILE A 131 2.11 -3.19 -6.56
CA ILE A 131 3.52 -3.55 -6.31
C ILE A 131 4.28 -3.67 -7.64
N GLU A 132 3.71 -4.30 -8.64
CA GLU A 132 4.34 -4.40 -9.96
C GLU A 132 4.62 -3.02 -10.57
N LYS A 133 3.68 -2.07 -10.45
CA LYS A 133 3.89 -0.69 -10.88
C LYS A 133 5.02 0.00 -10.11
N ALA A 134 5.11 -0.22 -8.80
CA ALA A 134 6.19 0.34 -7.97
C ALA A 134 7.56 -0.26 -8.31
N LEU A 135 7.63 -1.58 -8.53
CA LEU A 135 8.88 -2.27 -8.92
C LEU A 135 9.40 -1.80 -10.28
N ASN A 136 8.52 -1.41 -11.18
CA ASN A 136 8.84 -0.93 -12.53
C ASN A 136 8.81 0.61 -12.65
N PHE A 137 8.80 1.32 -11.52
CA PHE A 137 8.72 2.79 -11.51
C PHE A 137 9.95 3.42 -12.17
N THR A 138 9.72 4.32 -13.12
CA THR A 138 10.74 4.99 -13.92
C THR A 138 10.74 6.51 -13.78
N GLY A 139 10.06 7.03 -12.74
CA GLY A 139 10.02 8.46 -12.44
C GLY A 139 8.69 9.15 -12.83
N GLN A 140 7.78 8.44 -13.48
CA GLN A 140 6.43 8.93 -13.77
C GLN A 140 5.41 8.27 -12.85
N VAL A 141 4.53 9.06 -12.26
CA VAL A 141 3.51 8.56 -11.33
C VAL A 141 2.47 7.72 -12.08
N ASN A 142 2.23 6.51 -11.60
CA ASN A 142 1.17 5.66 -12.11
C ASN A 142 -0.19 6.14 -11.58
N TYR A 143 -1.17 6.26 -12.44
CA TYR A 143 -2.55 6.57 -12.08
C TYR A 143 -3.46 5.47 -12.57
N ALA A 144 -4.33 4.95 -11.70
CA ALA A 144 -5.38 4.03 -12.13
C ALA A 144 -6.63 4.14 -11.26
N ALA A 145 -7.75 3.83 -11.87
CA ALA A 145 -8.99 3.52 -11.17
C ALA A 145 -9.34 2.05 -11.43
N TYR A 146 -9.77 1.35 -10.39
CA TYR A 146 -10.12 -0.06 -10.49
C TYR A 146 -11.27 -0.45 -9.55
N ILE A 147 -11.79 -1.64 -9.75
CA ILE A 147 -12.69 -2.34 -8.84
C ILE A 147 -12.03 -3.64 -8.39
N THR A 148 -12.39 -4.13 -7.21
CA THR A 148 -11.84 -5.38 -6.65
C THR A 148 -12.87 -6.51 -6.63
N LYS A 149 -14.13 -6.21 -6.81
CA LYS A 149 -15.24 -7.19 -6.83
C LYS A 149 -16.15 -6.92 -8.05
N PRO A 150 -16.77 -7.97 -8.61
CA PRO A 150 -16.65 -9.40 -8.26
C PRO A 150 -15.25 -9.96 -8.51
N GLU A 151 -14.46 -9.34 -9.38
CA GLU A 151 -13.06 -9.62 -9.65
C GLU A 151 -12.28 -8.31 -9.87
N PHE A 152 -10.96 -8.37 -9.73
CA PHE A 152 -10.11 -7.21 -9.98
C PHE A 152 -10.18 -6.79 -11.46
N CYS A 153 -10.50 -5.54 -11.71
CA CYS A 153 -10.58 -4.97 -13.05
C CYS A 153 -10.10 -3.52 -13.05
N VAL A 154 -9.13 -3.23 -13.90
CA VAL A 154 -8.65 -1.86 -14.14
C VAL A 154 -9.61 -1.18 -15.10
N LEU A 155 -10.17 -0.05 -14.68
CA LEU A 155 -11.12 0.75 -15.48
C LEU A 155 -10.41 1.80 -16.32
N THR A 156 -9.37 2.41 -15.78
CA THR A 156 -8.50 3.35 -16.48
C THR A 156 -7.12 3.33 -15.87
N GLU A 157 -6.09 3.51 -16.70
CA GLU A 157 -4.71 3.67 -16.24
C GLU A 157 -3.93 4.59 -17.17
N ARG A 158 -2.97 5.32 -16.61
CA ARG A 158 -1.99 6.12 -17.33
C ARG A 158 -0.85 6.51 -16.39
N THR A 159 0.22 7.06 -16.96
CA THR A 159 1.27 7.76 -16.22
C THR A 159 1.09 9.27 -16.32
N ILE A 160 1.45 9.99 -15.28
CA ILE A 160 1.39 11.45 -15.19
C ILE A 160 2.68 12.01 -14.57
#